data_55399a1d5256ede9078b96c62b2abe9d
#
_entry.id   55399a1d5256ede9078b96c62b2abe9d
#
_cell.length_a   1.000
_cell.length_b   1.000
_cell.length_c   1.000
_cell.angle_alpha   90.00
_cell.angle_beta   90.00
_cell.angle_gamma   90.00
#
_symmetry.space_group_name_H-M   'P 1'
#
loop_
_entity.id
_entity.type
_entity.pdbx_description
1 polymer ?
#
loop_
_entity_poly.entity_id
_entity_poly.type
_entity_poly.pdbx_seq_one_letter_code
_entity_poly.pdbx_strand_id
1 'polypeptide(L)'
;MAALERGVRRDLIGAYIDKAHINWAHIALAQLINENYVDRVLTTNFDPLVSRACALVNCFPAVYDFAASHLFNPDQVSDKAIFHLHGQRDGFVLLNTRSEVTKHRNQVKPVFDDAYKGRVWIVVGYSGENDPVFDLLARVKTFEYGLYWIGHGSTPSTHVTEQLLRRDCGAHFIGGWDADDFFVTLAQKLQCFPPQFVTQPFSHLRSMFSMLTDYKAPRNDMDDAPDFRQSRFDVASVVRPQLDDLIHSRERSLSAEYHFLAGEYERVVALFEKRNIKSLSPEDADTYGQSLLILGDRVHSLAKADDNRAEYRVALKRFEVAAKIATTRADALFNWGNVLFDLSLAARNGAPEVMTRSAERLLRRAVAKYRDAVALDGAFADAHNNLANALTDLARADYPRKDDGMLREAFGHYEKAIRTTKTPDIVHCNYAKSIHDLARITGDVGLYRKASAHFTIAAKLNPNHYSVFLSWGHALSDEARKTGSEKAYTAAFDKYRRASEIRPADTAAHHSWYYGLLELAKRSSGARKKALLEQATLVSREQKRRRRRLMRH
;
A
#
# COMPACT_ATOMS: atom_id res chain seq x y z
N MET A 1 1.82 31.11 -4.64
CA MET A 1 0.38 31.35 -4.39
C MET A 1 0.10 32.66 -3.66
N ALA A 2 0.65 32.92 -2.48
CA ALA A 2 0.35 34.14 -1.70
C ALA A 2 0.65 35.48 -2.41
N ALA A 3 1.60 35.49 -3.37
CA ALA A 3 1.98 36.67 -4.15
C ALA A 3 1.08 36.94 -5.38
N LEU A 4 0.14 36.06 -5.70
CA LEU A 4 -0.75 36.19 -6.86
C LEU A 4 -2.08 36.80 -6.45
N GLU A 5 -2.68 37.58 -7.35
CA GLU A 5 -4.05 38.09 -7.17
C GLU A 5 -5.08 36.91 -7.12
N ARG A 6 -6.21 37.14 -6.43
CA ARG A 6 -7.23 36.12 -6.23
C ARG A 6 -7.79 35.53 -7.54
N GLY A 7 -7.99 36.36 -8.57
CA GLY A 7 -8.45 35.95 -9.89
C GLY A 7 -7.45 34.99 -10.55
N VAL A 8 -6.19 35.40 -10.62
CA VAL A 8 -5.10 34.58 -11.20
C VAL A 8 -4.93 33.23 -10.46
N ARG A 9 -5.08 33.23 -9.14
CA ARG A 9 -5.02 31.99 -8.33
C ARG A 9 -6.19 31.06 -8.68
N ARG A 10 -7.41 31.60 -8.84
CA ARG A 10 -8.59 30.83 -9.22
C ARG A 10 -8.41 30.20 -10.60
N ASP A 11 -7.95 30.96 -11.58
CA ASP A 11 -7.72 30.48 -12.95
C ASP A 11 -6.66 29.38 -12.99
N LEU A 12 -5.57 29.57 -12.24
CA LEU A 12 -4.51 28.57 -12.12
C LEU A 12 -5.03 27.26 -11.50
N ILE A 13 -5.75 27.34 -10.38
CA ILE A 13 -6.36 26.17 -9.72
C ILE A 13 -7.38 25.53 -10.65
N GLY A 14 -8.22 26.33 -11.33
CA GLY A 14 -9.20 25.87 -12.30
C GLY A 14 -8.59 25.03 -13.40
N ALA A 15 -7.47 25.48 -13.98
CA ALA A 15 -6.77 24.76 -15.04
C ALA A 15 -6.26 23.35 -14.63
N TYR A 16 -6.00 23.13 -13.34
CA TYR A 16 -5.67 21.81 -12.81
C TYR A 16 -6.93 20.96 -12.55
N ILE A 17 -7.97 21.57 -11.96
CA ILE A 17 -9.23 20.90 -11.63
C ILE A 17 -9.94 20.43 -12.90
N ASP A 18 -9.91 21.22 -13.98
CA ASP A 18 -10.56 20.89 -15.26
C ASP A 18 -10.00 19.63 -15.91
N LYS A 19 -8.76 19.28 -15.58
CA LYS A 19 -8.10 18.05 -16.06
C LYS A 19 -8.28 16.86 -15.11
N ALA A 20 -8.87 17.08 -13.94
CA ALA A 20 -9.04 16.03 -12.96
C ALA A 20 -10.20 15.12 -13.37
N HIS A 21 -9.97 13.81 -13.29
CA HIS A 21 -10.95 12.77 -13.61
C HIS A 21 -11.42 12.04 -12.35
N ILE A 22 -12.66 11.56 -12.38
CA ILE A 22 -13.15 10.63 -11.37
C ILE A 22 -12.32 9.35 -11.47
N ASN A 23 -11.79 8.88 -10.33
CA ASN A 23 -11.12 7.58 -10.21
C ASN A 23 -11.97 6.60 -9.40
N TRP A 24 -11.49 5.39 -9.23
CA TRP A 24 -12.21 4.34 -8.53
C TRP A 24 -12.39 4.62 -7.03
N ALA A 25 -11.47 5.37 -6.40
CA ALA A 25 -11.66 5.83 -5.01
C ALA A 25 -12.92 6.71 -4.87
N HIS A 26 -13.14 7.64 -5.81
CA HIS A 26 -14.33 8.49 -5.79
C HIS A 26 -15.62 7.68 -5.99
N ILE A 27 -15.60 6.69 -6.90
CA ILE A 27 -16.77 5.83 -7.17
C ILE A 27 -17.08 4.93 -5.96
N ALA A 28 -16.04 4.30 -5.37
CA ALA A 28 -16.22 3.47 -4.19
C ALA A 28 -16.70 4.29 -2.99
N LEU A 29 -16.15 5.50 -2.77
CA LEU A 29 -16.62 6.42 -1.75
C LEU A 29 -18.09 6.82 -1.99
N ALA A 30 -18.48 7.11 -3.24
CA ALA A 30 -19.87 7.42 -3.60
C ALA A 30 -20.80 6.25 -3.28
N GLN A 31 -20.39 5.00 -3.53
CA GLN A 31 -21.15 3.81 -3.11
C GLN A 31 -21.28 3.71 -1.60
N LEU A 32 -20.19 3.94 -0.85
CA LEU A 32 -20.23 3.93 0.61
C LEU A 32 -21.19 5.00 1.17
N ILE A 33 -21.27 6.17 0.51
CA ILE A 33 -22.24 7.22 0.86
C ILE A 33 -23.67 6.76 0.49
N ASN A 34 -23.85 6.17 -0.68
CA ASN A 34 -25.15 5.68 -1.13
C ASN A 34 -25.74 4.65 -0.17
N GLU A 35 -24.91 3.70 0.28
CA GLU A 35 -25.29 2.60 1.16
C GLU A 35 -25.27 2.98 2.68
N ASN A 36 -25.12 4.26 3.02
CA ASN A 36 -25.13 4.81 4.39
C ASN A 36 -23.96 4.35 5.28
N TYR A 37 -22.86 3.86 4.72
CA TYR A 37 -21.63 3.60 5.49
C TYR A 37 -20.84 4.87 5.78
N VAL A 38 -20.97 5.88 4.91
CA VAL A 38 -20.35 7.20 5.06
C VAL A 38 -21.42 8.26 4.99
N ASP A 39 -21.59 9.04 6.04
CA ASP A 39 -22.57 10.12 6.14
C ASP A 39 -21.95 11.52 6.09
N ARG A 40 -20.64 11.64 6.34
CA ARG A 40 -19.88 12.90 6.35
C ARG A 40 -18.60 12.75 5.56
N VAL A 41 -18.41 13.62 4.59
CA VAL A 41 -17.14 13.78 3.86
C VAL A 41 -16.63 15.20 4.08
N LEU A 42 -15.45 15.32 4.67
CA LEU A 42 -14.75 16.58 4.84
C LEU A 42 -13.57 16.59 3.85
N THR A 43 -13.57 17.51 2.91
CA THR A 43 -12.52 17.61 1.90
C THR A 43 -11.84 18.98 1.92
N THR A 44 -10.52 18.95 1.77
CA THR A 44 -9.71 20.16 1.52
C THR A 44 -9.51 20.44 0.03
N ASN A 45 -9.98 19.51 -0.84
CA ASN A 45 -9.93 19.65 -2.28
C ASN A 45 -10.98 20.67 -2.77
N PHE A 46 -10.63 21.35 -3.85
CA PHE A 46 -11.51 22.35 -4.49
C PHE A 46 -12.38 21.76 -5.61
N ASP A 47 -12.12 20.50 -6.00
CA ASP A 47 -12.80 19.84 -7.10
C ASP A 47 -14.16 19.26 -6.67
N PRO A 48 -15.12 19.11 -7.59
CA PRO A 48 -16.43 18.51 -7.33
C PRO A 48 -16.45 16.98 -7.59
N LEU A 49 -15.29 16.28 -7.60
CA LEU A 49 -15.22 14.90 -8.08
C LEU A 49 -16.04 13.94 -7.23
N VAL A 50 -16.07 14.11 -5.91
CA VAL A 50 -16.92 13.28 -5.03
C VAL A 50 -18.40 13.45 -5.36
N SER A 51 -18.88 14.69 -5.51
CA SER A 51 -20.29 14.98 -5.86
C SER A 51 -20.65 14.42 -7.23
N ARG A 52 -19.73 14.54 -8.21
CA ARG A 52 -19.92 13.97 -9.55
C ARG A 52 -19.95 12.45 -9.54
N ALA A 53 -19.12 11.81 -8.72
CA ALA A 53 -19.14 10.37 -8.54
C ALA A 53 -20.44 9.90 -7.86
N CYS A 54 -20.92 10.64 -6.87
CA CYS A 54 -22.22 10.39 -6.24
C CYS A 54 -23.39 10.44 -7.26
N ALA A 55 -23.35 11.39 -8.19
CA ALA A 55 -24.37 11.46 -9.26
C ALA A 55 -24.36 10.21 -10.16
N LEU A 56 -23.19 9.59 -10.42
CA LEU A 56 -23.11 8.34 -11.20
C LEU A 56 -23.79 7.15 -10.52
N VAL A 57 -23.88 7.15 -9.20
CA VAL A 57 -24.58 6.11 -8.43
C VAL A 57 -25.98 6.55 -7.97
N ASN A 58 -26.50 7.62 -8.58
CA ASN A 58 -27.81 8.18 -8.27
C ASN A 58 -27.96 8.62 -6.80
N CYS A 59 -26.89 9.09 -6.19
CA CYS A 59 -26.82 9.62 -4.83
C CYS A 59 -26.54 11.13 -4.87
N PHE A 60 -27.30 11.92 -4.13
CA PHE A 60 -27.20 13.39 -4.16
C PHE A 60 -27.04 13.93 -2.73
N PRO A 61 -25.85 13.79 -2.12
CA PRO A 61 -25.59 14.34 -0.79
C PRO A 61 -25.64 15.87 -0.83
N ALA A 62 -26.00 16.50 0.28
CA ALA A 62 -25.90 17.94 0.39
C ALA A 62 -24.45 18.39 0.35
N VAL A 63 -24.16 19.47 -0.37
CA VAL A 63 -22.80 20.01 -0.54
C VAL A 63 -22.72 21.39 0.10
N TYR A 64 -21.81 21.53 1.06
CA TYR A 64 -21.61 22.75 1.82
C TYR A 64 -20.24 23.36 1.51
N ASP A 65 -20.22 24.63 1.08
CA ASP A 65 -19.00 25.42 0.89
C ASP A 65 -18.73 26.22 2.16
N PHE A 66 -17.80 25.71 2.98
CA PHE A 66 -17.49 26.32 4.27
C PHE A 66 -16.66 27.59 4.18
N ALA A 67 -16.00 27.84 3.07
CA ALA A 67 -15.32 29.09 2.84
C ALA A 67 -16.30 30.25 2.62
N ALA A 68 -17.50 29.95 2.14
CA ALA A 68 -18.54 30.93 1.80
C ALA A 68 -19.59 31.10 2.92
N SER A 69 -19.77 30.11 3.80
CA SER A 69 -20.80 30.15 4.85
C SER A 69 -20.20 30.36 6.22
N HIS A 70 -20.77 31.30 7.00
CA HIS A 70 -20.35 31.60 8.36
C HIS A 70 -21.24 30.96 9.45
N LEU A 71 -22.36 30.37 9.04
CA LEU A 71 -23.33 29.79 9.97
C LEU A 71 -23.39 28.28 9.75
N PHE A 72 -23.05 27.54 10.79
CA PHE A 72 -23.24 26.08 10.87
C PHE A 72 -24.26 25.76 11.97
N ASN A 73 -25.34 25.10 11.55
CA ASN A 73 -26.30 24.55 12.50
C ASN A 73 -26.36 23.02 12.28
N PRO A 74 -25.89 22.19 13.24
CA PRO A 74 -25.90 20.73 13.11
C PRO A 74 -27.29 20.16 12.81
N ASP A 75 -28.34 20.75 13.38
CA ASP A 75 -29.74 20.29 13.22
C ASP A 75 -30.29 20.51 11.80
N GLN A 76 -29.61 21.28 10.97
CA GLN A 76 -29.98 21.58 9.59
C GLN A 76 -29.12 20.86 8.57
N VAL A 77 -28.13 20.08 9.01
CA VAL A 77 -27.27 19.32 8.12
C VAL A 77 -28.00 18.07 7.66
N SER A 78 -28.02 17.84 6.33
CA SER A 78 -28.57 16.63 5.75
C SER A 78 -27.86 15.37 6.28
N ASP A 79 -28.58 14.24 6.31
CA ASP A 79 -28.03 12.95 6.74
C ASP A 79 -26.76 12.56 5.98
N LYS A 80 -26.68 12.92 4.71
CA LYS A 80 -25.47 12.76 3.87
C LYS A 80 -24.95 14.12 3.44
N ALA A 81 -23.70 14.42 3.78
CA ALA A 81 -23.13 15.74 3.51
C ALA A 81 -21.65 15.69 3.10
N ILE A 82 -21.32 16.54 2.13
CA ILE A 82 -19.95 16.82 1.67
C ILE A 82 -19.61 18.26 2.06
N PHE A 83 -18.53 18.45 2.82
CA PHE A 83 -18.07 19.75 3.28
C PHE A 83 -16.75 20.11 2.60
N HIS A 84 -16.75 21.16 1.78
CA HIS A 84 -15.54 21.76 1.24
C HIS A 84 -14.96 22.76 2.23
N LEU A 85 -13.94 22.34 2.99
CA LEU A 85 -13.38 23.11 4.09
C LEU A 85 -12.59 24.34 3.63
N HIS A 86 -12.01 24.27 2.44
CA HIS A 86 -11.22 25.35 1.82
C HIS A 86 -11.97 26.07 0.69
N GLY A 87 -13.25 25.73 0.46
CA GLY A 87 -14.06 26.24 -0.63
C GLY A 87 -14.07 25.33 -1.85
N GLN A 88 -14.85 25.71 -2.85
CA GLN A 88 -15.00 25.02 -4.12
C GLN A 88 -14.49 25.90 -5.27
N ARG A 89 -14.11 25.27 -6.40
CA ARG A 89 -13.71 25.98 -7.63
C ARG A 89 -14.74 27.05 -8.05
N ASP A 90 -15.99 26.63 -8.11
CA ASP A 90 -17.12 27.47 -8.54
C ASP A 90 -17.78 28.24 -7.38
N GLY A 91 -17.18 28.17 -6.18
CA GLY A 91 -17.59 28.90 -4.99
C GLY A 91 -17.11 30.36 -5.00
N PHE A 92 -17.65 31.17 -4.08
CA PHE A 92 -17.29 32.58 -3.96
C PHE A 92 -15.90 32.80 -3.35
N VAL A 93 -15.40 31.86 -2.56
CA VAL A 93 -14.14 31.96 -1.81
C VAL A 93 -13.31 30.71 -1.96
N LEU A 94 -12.02 30.90 -2.28
CA LEU A 94 -11.00 29.85 -2.27
C LEU A 94 -9.96 30.17 -1.21
N LEU A 95 -9.83 29.33 -0.19
CA LEU A 95 -8.83 29.47 0.87
C LEU A 95 -7.59 28.65 0.51
N ASN A 96 -6.61 29.29 -0.10
CA ASN A 96 -5.42 28.61 -0.64
C ASN A 96 -4.09 29.09 -0.05
N THR A 97 -4.16 29.95 0.97
CA THR A 97 -2.99 30.36 1.75
C THR A 97 -3.17 30.00 3.21
N ARG A 98 -2.06 29.66 3.91
CA ARG A 98 -2.08 29.31 5.33
C ARG A 98 -2.75 30.37 6.20
N SER A 99 -2.55 31.68 5.88
CA SER A 99 -3.17 32.78 6.63
C SER A 99 -4.68 32.84 6.44
N GLU A 100 -5.19 32.57 5.24
CA GLU A 100 -6.62 32.53 4.94
C GLU A 100 -7.29 31.36 5.70
N VAL A 101 -6.73 30.15 5.57
CA VAL A 101 -7.26 28.95 6.26
C VAL A 101 -7.19 29.10 7.79
N THR A 102 -6.11 29.70 8.32
CA THR A 102 -6.00 29.93 9.78
C THR A 102 -7.09 30.86 10.31
N LYS A 103 -7.45 31.92 9.57
CA LYS A 103 -8.55 32.81 9.93
C LYS A 103 -9.91 32.08 9.97
N HIS A 104 -10.11 31.13 9.06
CA HIS A 104 -11.35 30.34 8.97
C HIS A 104 -11.42 29.14 9.94
N ARG A 105 -10.32 28.78 10.61
CA ARG A 105 -10.27 27.62 11.51
C ARG A 105 -11.40 27.58 12.53
N ASN A 106 -11.74 28.70 13.13
CA ASN A 106 -12.82 28.78 14.14
C ASN A 106 -14.21 28.53 13.53
N GLN A 107 -14.40 28.79 12.25
CA GLN A 107 -15.65 28.55 11.51
C GLN A 107 -15.78 27.07 11.12
N VAL A 108 -14.67 26.38 10.85
CA VAL A 108 -14.62 24.95 10.53
C VAL A 108 -14.81 24.07 11.79
N LYS A 109 -14.42 24.58 12.97
CA LYS A 109 -14.49 23.81 14.22
C LYS A 109 -15.86 23.19 14.52
N PRO A 110 -17.01 23.87 14.38
CA PRO A 110 -18.32 23.27 14.66
C PRO A 110 -18.64 22.05 13.78
N VAL A 111 -18.16 22.03 12.50
CA VAL A 111 -18.29 20.88 11.60
C VAL A 111 -17.51 19.68 12.12
N PHE A 112 -16.29 19.92 12.63
CA PHE A 112 -15.50 18.88 13.27
C PHE A 112 -16.17 18.37 14.54
N ASP A 113 -16.72 19.29 15.37
CA ASP A 113 -17.40 18.94 16.61
C ASP A 113 -18.67 18.09 16.34
N ASP A 114 -19.36 18.26 15.21
CA ASP A 114 -20.45 17.39 14.76
C ASP A 114 -19.92 16.08 14.18
N ALA A 115 -18.97 16.18 13.28
CA ALA A 115 -18.50 15.03 12.51
C ALA A 115 -17.77 13.99 13.37
N TYR A 116 -17.11 14.36 14.50
CA TYR A 116 -16.36 13.38 15.28
C TYR A 116 -17.20 12.58 16.28
N LYS A 117 -18.42 13.03 16.58
CA LYS A 117 -19.29 12.35 17.56
C LYS A 117 -19.90 11.08 16.98
N GLY A 118 -19.70 9.96 17.64
CA GLY A 118 -20.33 8.69 17.29
C GLY A 118 -19.89 8.09 15.95
N ARG A 119 -18.72 8.48 15.40
CA ARG A 119 -18.25 8.05 14.08
C ARG A 119 -16.83 7.54 14.12
N VAL A 120 -16.54 6.56 13.25
CA VAL A 120 -15.19 6.19 12.88
C VAL A 120 -14.64 7.25 11.92
N TRP A 121 -13.41 7.68 12.11
CA TRP A 121 -12.73 8.60 11.22
C TRP A 121 -11.77 7.86 10.29
N ILE A 122 -11.82 8.17 9.01
CA ILE A 122 -10.90 7.66 8.01
C ILE A 122 -10.29 8.85 7.28
N VAL A 123 -8.96 8.97 7.31
CA VAL A 123 -8.21 10.04 6.63
C VAL A 123 -7.44 9.42 5.48
N VAL A 124 -7.70 9.87 4.25
CA VAL A 124 -7.08 9.34 3.02
C VAL A 124 -6.57 10.48 2.15
N GLY A 125 -5.36 10.35 1.61
CA GLY A 125 -4.80 11.31 0.67
C GLY A 125 -4.48 12.70 1.26
N TYR A 126 -4.39 12.80 2.58
CA TYR A 126 -4.15 14.06 3.29
C TYR A 126 -2.79 14.01 4.01
N SER A 127 -1.93 14.99 3.74
CA SER A 127 -0.60 15.05 4.38
C SER A 127 -0.61 15.61 5.80
N GLY A 128 -1.60 16.47 6.09
CA GLY A 128 -1.67 17.24 7.33
C GLY A 128 -0.62 18.36 7.46
N GLU A 129 0.30 18.48 6.48
CA GLU A 129 1.38 19.46 6.55
C GLU A 129 0.90 20.86 6.17
N ASN A 130 1.29 21.82 7.00
CA ASN A 130 0.98 23.26 6.78
C ASN A 130 -0.51 23.60 6.65
N ASP A 131 -1.40 22.73 7.14
CA ASP A 131 -2.85 22.94 7.10
C ASP A 131 -3.44 23.09 8.52
N PRO A 132 -4.05 24.24 8.86
CA PRO A 132 -4.70 24.46 10.15
C PRO A 132 -5.87 23.51 10.46
N VAL A 133 -6.43 22.82 9.45
CA VAL A 133 -7.44 21.77 9.64
C VAL A 133 -6.84 20.59 10.40
N PHE A 134 -5.58 20.24 10.16
CA PHE A 134 -4.87 19.21 10.91
C PHE A 134 -4.79 19.55 12.41
N ASP A 135 -4.65 20.84 12.76
CA ASP A 135 -4.62 21.28 14.17
C ASP A 135 -5.92 20.92 14.92
N LEU A 136 -7.06 20.84 14.20
CA LEU A 136 -8.34 20.45 14.81
C LEU A 136 -8.35 18.95 15.14
N LEU A 137 -7.86 18.11 14.22
CA LEU A 137 -7.66 16.66 14.46
C LEU A 137 -6.68 16.41 15.61
N ALA A 138 -5.54 17.12 15.59
CA ALA A 138 -4.51 16.99 16.62
C ALA A 138 -4.95 17.44 18.02
N ARG A 139 -6.05 18.19 18.16
CA ARG A 139 -6.60 18.64 19.45
C ARG A 139 -7.67 17.73 20.01
N VAL A 140 -8.19 16.80 19.23
CA VAL A 140 -9.18 15.81 19.70
C VAL A 140 -8.55 14.99 20.83
N LYS A 141 -9.20 14.92 21.98
CA LYS A 141 -8.67 14.19 23.14
C LYS A 141 -8.71 12.69 22.93
N THR A 142 -9.83 12.18 22.42
CA THR A 142 -10.04 10.76 22.16
C THR A 142 -11.02 10.60 21.01
N PHE A 143 -10.70 9.77 20.03
CA PHE A 143 -11.62 9.33 18.99
C PHE A 143 -12.39 8.12 19.51
N GLU A 144 -13.68 8.30 19.79
CA GLU A 144 -14.53 7.31 20.45
C GLU A 144 -14.53 5.95 19.72
N TYR A 145 -14.59 5.97 18.40
CA TYR A 145 -14.56 4.77 17.54
C TYR A 145 -13.30 4.64 16.71
N GLY A 146 -12.27 5.43 17.05
CA GLY A 146 -10.97 5.43 16.39
C GLY A 146 -10.87 6.36 15.18
N LEU A 147 -9.63 6.74 14.87
CA LEU A 147 -9.24 7.41 13.65
C LEU A 147 -8.22 6.52 12.93
N TYR A 148 -8.46 6.26 11.66
CA TYR A 148 -7.58 5.48 10.80
C TYR A 148 -6.98 6.37 9.73
N TRP A 149 -5.65 6.57 9.81
CA TRP A 149 -4.88 7.36 8.85
C TRP A 149 -4.30 6.43 7.80
N ILE A 150 -4.81 6.52 6.58
CA ILE A 150 -4.40 5.69 5.46
C ILE A 150 -3.26 6.38 4.71
N GLY A 151 -2.13 5.69 4.53
CA GLY A 151 -0.96 6.24 3.86
C GLY A 151 -0.37 5.29 2.82
N HIS A 152 0.15 5.86 1.73
CA HIS A 152 0.82 5.10 0.67
C HIS A 152 2.14 4.46 1.14
N GLY A 153 2.89 5.17 1.98
CA GLY A 153 4.14 4.67 2.55
C GLY A 153 3.91 3.65 3.67
N SER A 154 4.93 2.87 4.00
CA SER A 154 4.92 1.92 5.12
C SER A 154 4.97 2.61 6.50
N THR A 155 5.32 3.89 6.55
CA THR A 155 5.44 4.70 7.77
C THR A 155 4.77 6.06 7.59
N PRO A 156 4.13 6.58 8.64
CA PRO A 156 3.53 7.92 8.61
C PRO A 156 4.61 9.00 8.58
N SER A 157 4.23 10.23 8.17
CA SER A 157 5.13 11.38 8.29
C SER A 157 5.48 11.67 9.75
N THR A 158 6.63 12.32 9.97
CA THR A 158 7.07 12.71 11.32
C THR A 158 6.02 13.62 11.99
N HIS A 159 5.44 14.53 11.22
CA HIS A 159 4.41 15.45 11.70
C HIS A 159 3.17 14.72 12.23
N VAL A 160 2.61 13.80 11.44
CA VAL A 160 1.45 12.97 11.86
C VAL A 160 1.80 12.09 13.05
N THR A 161 3.01 11.50 13.07
CA THR A 161 3.47 10.66 14.17
C THR A 161 3.54 11.44 15.48
N GLU A 162 4.17 12.62 15.47
CA GLU A 162 4.41 13.39 16.71
C GLU A 162 3.17 14.10 17.24
N GLN A 163 2.32 14.61 16.35
CA GLN A 163 1.18 15.44 16.73
C GLN A 163 -0.10 14.63 16.97
N LEU A 164 -0.22 13.44 16.37
CA LEU A 164 -1.45 12.64 16.43
C LEU A 164 -1.21 11.22 16.96
N LEU A 165 -0.34 10.42 16.30
CA LEU A 165 -0.23 8.99 16.58
C LEU A 165 0.50 8.63 17.89
N ARG A 166 1.40 9.49 18.40
CA ARG A 166 2.07 9.29 19.70
C ARG A 166 1.16 9.53 20.90
N ARG A 167 0.00 10.11 20.68
CA ARG A 167 -0.98 10.38 21.71
C ARG A 167 -1.87 9.15 21.88
N ASP A 168 -2.23 8.85 23.09
CA ASP A 168 -3.23 7.81 23.38
C ASP A 168 -4.65 8.39 23.15
N CYS A 169 -4.97 8.65 21.88
CA CYS A 169 -6.24 9.25 21.46
C CYS A 169 -7.08 8.34 20.54
N GLY A 170 -6.68 7.08 20.36
CA GLY A 170 -7.38 6.15 19.47
C GLY A 170 -7.09 6.39 17.98
N ALA A 171 -5.95 7.02 17.65
CA ALA A 171 -5.53 7.20 16.26
C ALA A 171 -4.54 6.09 15.82
N HIS A 172 -4.79 5.51 14.65
CA HIS A 172 -4.03 4.40 14.09
C HIS A 172 -3.55 4.73 12.68
N PHE A 173 -2.36 4.24 12.30
CA PHE A 173 -1.85 4.36 10.94
C PHE A 173 -1.94 3.02 10.21
N ILE A 174 -2.45 3.06 8.98
CA ILE A 174 -2.50 1.92 8.06
C ILE A 174 -1.70 2.31 6.82
N GLY A 175 -0.51 1.73 6.67
CA GLY A 175 0.40 2.03 5.56
C GLY A 175 0.29 1.04 4.41
N GLY A 176 0.85 1.44 3.25
CA GLY A 176 0.92 0.58 2.06
C GLY A 176 -0.33 0.59 1.20
N TRP A 177 -1.22 1.56 1.38
CA TRP A 177 -2.46 1.69 0.61
C TRP A 177 -2.49 3.02 -0.16
N ASP A 178 -2.84 2.97 -1.42
CA ASP A 178 -3.34 4.14 -2.11
C ASP A 178 -4.87 4.30 -1.92
N ALA A 179 -5.41 5.42 -2.40
CA ALA A 179 -6.82 5.73 -2.18
C ALA A 179 -7.76 4.80 -2.97
N ASP A 180 -7.38 4.41 -4.20
CA ASP A 180 -8.20 3.53 -5.04
C ASP A 180 -8.28 2.14 -4.42
N ASP A 181 -7.13 1.54 -4.09
CA ASP A 181 -7.06 0.21 -3.48
C ASP A 181 -7.81 0.17 -2.14
N PHE A 182 -7.64 1.20 -1.31
CA PHE A 182 -8.27 1.27 0.00
C PHE A 182 -9.80 1.33 -0.12
N PHE A 183 -10.35 2.31 -0.85
CA PHE A 183 -11.80 2.49 -0.91
C PHE A 183 -12.50 1.36 -1.67
N VAL A 184 -11.91 0.87 -2.76
CA VAL A 184 -12.46 -0.29 -3.49
C VAL A 184 -12.48 -1.53 -2.59
N THR A 185 -11.38 -1.84 -1.90
CA THR A 185 -11.33 -2.99 -0.98
C THR A 185 -12.34 -2.85 0.16
N LEU A 186 -12.46 -1.65 0.75
CA LEU A 186 -13.45 -1.38 1.80
C LEU A 186 -14.87 -1.62 1.30
N ALA A 187 -15.23 -1.07 0.14
CA ALA A 187 -16.55 -1.22 -0.45
C ALA A 187 -16.85 -2.68 -0.86
N GLN A 188 -15.84 -3.43 -1.36
CA GLN A 188 -15.96 -4.88 -1.61
C GLN A 188 -16.23 -5.65 -0.31
N LYS A 189 -15.51 -5.35 0.78
CA LYS A 189 -15.70 -5.99 2.09
C LYS A 189 -17.08 -5.72 2.68
N LEU A 190 -17.64 -4.54 2.41
CA LEU A 190 -18.98 -4.14 2.82
C LEU A 190 -20.05 -4.57 1.81
N GLN A 191 -19.69 -5.32 0.77
CA GLN A 191 -20.56 -5.89 -0.25
C GLN A 191 -21.39 -4.84 -1.03
N CYS A 192 -20.85 -3.64 -1.19
CA CYS A 192 -21.48 -2.55 -1.95
C CYS A 192 -20.71 -2.14 -3.21
N PHE A 193 -19.71 -2.92 -3.61
CA PHE A 193 -18.94 -2.71 -4.84
C PHE A 193 -18.89 -4.01 -5.66
N PRO A 194 -18.97 -3.96 -6.99
CA PRO A 194 -19.04 -2.77 -7.84
C PRO A 194 -20.44 -2.14 -7.92
N PRO A 195 -20.53 -0.84 -8.31
CA PRO A 195 -21.80 -0.14 -8.41
C PRO A 195 -22.68 -0.67 -9.55
N GLN A 196 -23.99 -0.44 -9.47
CA GLN A 196 -24.98 -0.94 -10.44
C GLN A 196 -24.71 -0.50 -11.88
N PHE A 197 -24.22 0.74 -12.10
CA PHE A 197 -23.91 1.22 -13.46
C PHE A 197 -22.77 0.44 -14.13
N VAL A 198 -21.94 -0.28 -13.36
CA VAL A 198 -20.88 -1.18 -13.87
C VAL A 198 -21.44 -2.58 -14.12
N THR A 199 -22.23 -3.11 -13.17
CA THR A 199 -22.69 -4.50 -13.19
C THR A 199 -23.95 -4.70 -14.01
N GLN A 200 -24.82 -3.70 -14.01
CA GLN A 200 -26.13 -3.69 -14.67
C GLN A 200 -26.37 -2.31 -15.32
N PRO A 201 -25.57 -1.91 -16.32
CA PRO A 201 -25.58 -0.56 -16.88
C PRO A 201 -26.94 -0.21 -17.51
N PHE A 202 -27.58 -1.15 -18.15
CA PHE A 202 -28.89 -0.92 -18.79
C PHE A 202 -30.02 -0.84 -17.77
N SER A 203 -30.01 -1.69 -16.73
CA SER A 203 -30.92 -1.61 -15.59
C SER A 203 -30.76 -0.31 -14.81
N HIS A 204 -29.52 0.14 -14.62
CA HIS A 204 -29.19 1.42 -13.98
C HIS A 204 -29.75 2.60 -14.82
N LEU A 205 -29.48 2.61 -16.12
CA LEU A 205 -30.00 3.62 -17.03
C LEU A 205 -31.55 3.62 -17.08
N ARG A 206 -32.16 2.44 -17.08
CA ARG A 206 -33.64 2.31 -17.00
C ARG A 206 -34.18 2.91 -15.71
N SER A 207 -33.52 2.70 -14.59
CA SER A 207 -33.90 3.31 -13.30
C SER A 207 -33.84 4.84 -13.37
N MET A 208 -32.80 5.41 -13.99
CA MET A 208 -32.71 6.87 -14.20
C MET A 208 -33.87 7.39 -15.06
N PHE A 209 -34.20 6.70 -16.15
CA PHE A 209 -35.36 7.06 -17.01
C PHE A 209 -36.70 6.96 -16.30
N SER A 210 -36.85 6.09 -15.31
CA SER A 210 -38.09 5.96 -14.53
C SER A 210 -38.40 7.17 -13.65
N MET A 211 -37.39 8.00 -13.35
CA MET A 211 -37.56 9.23 -12.57
C MET A 211 -37.95 10.44 -13.41
N LEU A 212 -37.90 10.32 -14.73
CA LEU A 212 -38.36 11.39 -15.63
C LEU A 212 -39.89 11.39 -15.72
N THR A 213 -40.48 12.56 -15.53
CA THR A 213 -41.90 12.78 -15.77
C THR A 213 -42.19 12.90 -17.26
N ASP A 214 -43.32 12.34 -17.70
CA ASP A 214 -43.75 12.52 -19.09
C ASP A 214 -44.01 13.99 -19.39
N TYR A 215 -43.32 14.53 -20.38
CA TYR A 215 -43.55 15.90 -20.84
C TYR A 215 -44.78 15.91 -21.77
N LYS A 216 -45.87 16.56 -21.35
CA LYS A 216 -47.00 16.86 -22.20
C LYS A 216 -46.83 18.28 -22.74
N ALA A 217 -46.56 18.42 -24.04
CA ALA A 217 -46.50 19.71 -24.66
C ALA A 217 -47.82 20.51 -24.43
N PRO A 218 -47.75 21.81 -24.07
CA PRO A 218 -48.96 22.60 -23.90
C PRO A 218 -49.74 22.61 -25.21
N ARG A 219 -51.06 22.47 -25.13
CA ARG A 219 -51.95 22.70 -26.28
C ARG A 219 -51.86 24.20 -26.62
N ASN A 220 -51.25 24.52 -27.75
CA ASN A 220 -51.41 25.84 -28.33
C ASN A 220 -52.81 25.85 -28.97
N ASP A 221 -53.71 26.64 -28.43
CA ASP A 221 -55.05 26.89 -28.96
C ASP A 221 -55.02 27.80 -30.23
N MET A 222 -53.99 27.69 -31.04
CA MET A 222 -53.89 28.34 -32.35
C MET A 222 -54.42 27.38 -33.42
N ASP A 223 -55.62 27.64 -33.89
CA ASP A 223 -56.43 26.81 -34.82
C ASP A 223 -55.85 26.65 -36.23
N ASP A 224 -54.73 27.23 -36.60
CA ASP A 224 -54.23 27.26 -37.99
C ASP A 224 -52.81 26.68 -38.22
N ALA A 225 -52.29 25.83 -37.32
CA ALA A 225 -50.99 25.18 -37.57
C ALA A 225 -51.17 23.78 -38.18
N PRO A 226 -50.52 23.46 -39.33
CA PRO A 226 -50.59 22.14 -39.92
C PRO A 226 -49.98 21.11 -38.96
N ASP A 227 -50.79 20.12 -38.71
CA ASP A 227 -50.60 18.82 -38.04
C ASP A 227 -49.22 18.45 -37.41
N PHE A 228 -48.74 19.28 -36.51
CA PHE A 228 -47.67 18.92 -35.58
C PHE A 228 -48.17 18.00 -34.42
N ARG A 229 -49.43 17.56 -34.49
CA ARG A 229 -50.12 16.78 -33.45
C ARG A 229 -49.67 15.32 -33.35
N GLN A 230 -48.80 14.82 -34.25
CA GLN A 230 -48.43 13.40 -34.27
C GLN A 230 -47.03 13.05 -33.80
N SER A 231 -46.16 13.98 -33.52
CA SER A 231 -44.86 13.63 -32.94
C SER A 231 -44.74 14.07 -31.47
N ARG A 232 -45.53 13.47 -30.59
CA ARG A 232 -45.15 13.40 -29.18
C ARG A 232 -43.93 12.48 -29.08
N PHE A 233 -42.76 13.04 -29.23
CA PHE A 233 -41.52 12.32 -29.03
C PHE A 233 -41.35 12.17 -27.51
N ASP A 234 -41.96 11.14 -26.93
CA ASP A 234 -41.67 10.68 -25.60
C ASP A 234 -40.40 9.84 -25.67
N VAL A 235 -39.23 10.46 -25.36
CA VAL A 235 -37.95 9.77 -25.35
C VAL A 235 -37.98 8.53 -24.46
N ALA A 236 -38.69 8.60 -23.34
CA ALA A 236 -38.80 7.48 -22.41
C ALA A 236 -39.58 6.30 -23.04
N SER A 237 -40.64 6.57 -23.80
CA SER A 237 -41.41 5.51 -24.46
C SER A 237 -40.66 4.81 -25.59
N VAL A 238 -39.71 5.48 -26.24
CA VAL A 238 -38.86 4.90 -27.29
C VAL A 238 -37.67 4.15 -26.68
N VAL A 239 -37.05 4.69 -25.65
CA VAL A 239 -35.82 4.14 -25.06
C VAL A 239 -36.11 2.97 -24.13
N ARG A 240 -37.19 3.00 -23.35
CA ARG A 240 -37.54 1.92 -22.39
C ARG A 240 -37.59 0.51 -23.02
N PRO A 241 -38.28 0.25 -24.13
CA PRO A 241 -38.29 -1.07 -24.75
C PRO A 241 -36.90 -1.53 -25.21
N GLN A 242 -36.08 -0.61 -25.75
CA GLN A 242 -34.73 -0.92 -26.18
C GLN A 242 -33.82 -1.29 -25.00
N LEU A 243 -33.98 -0.60 -23.85
CA LEU A 243 -33.25 -0.96 -22.62
C LEU A 243 -33.72 -2.32 -22.10
N ASP A 244 -35.02 -2.64 -22.14
CA ASP A 244 -35.52 -3.94 -21.71
C ASP A 244 -34.95 -5.08 -22.56
N ASP A 245 -34.81 -4.91 -23.88
CA ASP A 245 -34.18 -5.87 -24.77
C ASP A 245 -32.66 -6.04 -24.44
N LEU A 246 -31.98 -4.95 -24.18
CA LEU A 246 -30.56 -4.98 -23.79
C LEU A 246 -30.35 -5.65 -22.43
N ILE A 247 -31.21 -5.38 -21.44
CA ILE A 247 -31.20 -6.04 -20.13
C ILE A 247 -31.33 -7.56 -20.32
N HIS A 248 -32.29 -7.99 -21.12
CA HIS A 248 -32.53 -9.42 -21.34
C HIS A 248 -31.40 -10.11 -22.13
N SER A 249 -30.78 -9.43 -23.11
CA SER A 249 -29.81 -10.03 -24.03
C SER A 249 -28.38 -9.89 -23.59
N ARG A 250 -28.01 -8.85 -22.85
CA ARG A 250 -26.59 -8.49 -22.56
C ARG A 250 -26.21 -8.53 -21.10
N GLU A 251 -27.06 -8.08 -20.16
CA GLU A 251 -26.68 -8.02 -18.74
C GLU A 251 -26.41 -9.39 -18.09
N ARG A 252 -26.99 -10.47 -18.64
CA ARG A 252 -26.76 -11.83 -18.11
C ARG A 252 -25.39 -12.41 -18.46
N SER A 253 -24.62 -11.78 -19.35
CA SER A 253 -23.34 -12.32 -19.84
C SER A 253 -22.09 -11.82 -19.09
N LEU A 254 -22.21 -10.86 -18.18
CA LEU A 254 -21.10 -10.22 -17.46
C LEU A 254 -20.69 -10.98 -16.17
N SER A 255 -20.75 -12.33 -16.16
CA SER A 255 -20.66 -13.05 -14.88
C SER A 255 -19.25 -13.12 -14.27
N ALA A 256 -18.19 -13.21 -15.08
CA ALA A 256 -16.82 -13.39 -14.57
C ALA A 256 -16.22 -12.08 -14.09
N GLU A 257 -16.27 -11.03 -14.91
CA GLU A 257 -15.80 -9.69 -14.53
C GLU A 257 -16.56 -9.12 -13.33
N TYR A 258 -17.87 -9.38 -13.26
CA TYR A 258 -18.67 -8.99 -12.08
C TYR A 258 -18.13 -9.61 -10.81
N HIS A 259 -17.95 -10.93 -10.76
CA HIS A 259 -17.41 -11.62 -9.59
C HIS A 259 -16.00 -11.17 -9.26
N PHE A 260 -15.18 -10.88 -10.28
CA PHE A 260 -13.84 -10.35 -10.07
C PHE A 260 -13.86 -8.97 -9.42
N LEU A 261 -14.65 -8.03 -9.98
CA LEU A 261 -14.81 -6.68 -9.44
C LEU A 261 -15.44 -6.67 -8.04
N ALA A 262 -16.34 -7.62 -7.77
CA ALA A 262 -16.92 -7.82 -6.45
C ALA A 262 -15.93 -8.41 -5.42
N GLY A 263 -14.73 -8.82 -5.84
CA GLY A 263 -13.74 -9.50 -4.98
C GLY A 263 -14.09 -10.97 -4.68
N GLU A 264 -15.04 -11.55 -5.44
CA GLU A 264 -15.53 -12.93 -5.31
C GLU A 264 -14.67 -13.89 -6.16
N TYR A 265 -13.34 -13.84 -5.98
CA TYR A 265 -12.37 -14.55 -6.82
C TYR A 265 -12.56 -16.06 -6.83
N GLU A 266 -13.05 -16.65 -5.73
CA GLU A 266 -13.38 -18.08 -5.64
C GLU A 266 -14.50 -18.46 -6.63
N ARG A 267 -15.48 -17.57 -6.84
CA ARG A 267 -16.54 -17.78 -7.84
C ARG A 267 -15.99 -17.70 -9.25
N VAL A 268 -15.09 -16.76 -9.53
CA VAL A 268 -14.41 -16.68 -10.84
C VAL A 268 -13.65 -17.98 -11.11
N VAL A 269 -12.90 -18.47 -10.13
CA VAL A 269 -12.17 -19.73 -10.29
C VAL A 269 -13.11 -20.90 -10.55
N ALA A 270 -14.22 -21.00 -9.82
CA ALA A 270 -15.22 -22.07 -10.01
C ALA A 270 -15.88 -22.06 -11.41
N LEU A 271 -16.03 -20.90 -12.04
CA LEU A 271 -16.56 -20.76 -13.41
C LEU A 271 -15.64 -21.39 -14.46
N PHE A 272 -14.32 -21.34 -14.24
CA PHE A 272 -13.32 -21.67 -15.25
C PHE A 272 -12.46 -22.90 -14.94
N GLU A 273 -12.40 -23.39 -13.69
CA GLU A 273 -11.49 -24.47 -13.28
C GLU A 273 -11.66 -25.78 -14.07
N LYS A 274 -12.86 -26.05 -14.59
CA LYS A 274 -13.18 -27.24 -15.41
C LYS A 274 -13.07 -26.99 -16.91
N ARG A 275 -12.81 -25.76 -17.33
CA ARG A 275 -12.72 -25.39 -18.75
C ARG A 275 -11.28 -25.48 -19.25
N ASN A 276 -11.12 -25.73 -20.55
CA ASN A 276 -9.81 -25.65 -21.16
C ASN A 276 -9.39 -24.18 -21.29
N ILE A 277 -8.26 -23.79 -20.69
CA ILE A 277 -7.74 -22.42 -20.74
C ILE A 277 -7.60 -21.90 -22.18
N LYS A 278 -7.22 -22.77 -23.12
CA LYS A 278 -7.07 -22.38 -24.54
C LYS A 278 -8.41 -22.05 -25.25
N SER A 279 -9.54 -22.42 -24.65
CA SER A 279 -10.88 -22.13 -25.21
C SER A 279 -11.51 -20.90 -24.57
N LEU A 280 -10.85 -20.25 -23.60
CA LEU A 280 -11.33 -19.01 -22.99
C LEU A 280 -11.05 -17.82 -23.92
N SER A 281 -11.90 -16.79 -23.83
CA SER A 281 -11.58 -15.49 -24.43
C SER A 281 -10.33 -14.90 -23.73
N PRO A 282 -9.59 -13.97 -24.36
CA PRO A 282 -8.46 -13.30 -23.71
C PRO A 282 -8.85 -12.63 -22.39
N GLU A 283 -10.03 -11.99 -22.32
CA GLU A 283 -10.57 -11.30 -21.17
C GLU A 283 -10.91 -12.29 -20.04
N ASP A 284 -11.61 -13.39 -20.35
CA ASP A 284 -11.92 -14.45 -19.39
C ASP A 284 -10.65 -15.11 -18.84
N ALA A 285 -9.67 -15.36 -19.72
CA ALA A 285 -8.41 -15.95 -19.33
C ALA A 285 -7.63 -15.02 -18.38
N ASP A 286 -7.61 -13.70 -18.66
CA ASP A 286 -6.97 -12.72 -17.80
C ASP A 286 -7.67 -12.64 -16.43
N THR A 287 -9.00 -12.48 -16.40
CA THR A 287 -9.82 -12.45 -15.18
C THR A 287 -9.61 -13.71 -14.33
N TYR A 288 -9.55 -14.88 -14.96
CA TYR A 288 -9.23 -16.14 -14.30
C TYR A 288 -7.82 -16.16 -13.73
N GLY A 289 -6.82 -15.74 -14.51
CA GLY A 289 -5.43 -15.69 -14.11
C GLY A 289 -5.20 -14.77 -12.92
N GLN A 290 -5.74 -13.56 -12.96
CA GLN A 290 -5.67 -12.57 -11.87
C GLN A 290 -6.34 -13.10 -10.59
N SER A 291 -7.51 -13.75 -10.71
CA SER A 291 -8.17 -14.38 -9.56
C SER A 291 -7.32 -15.47 -8.90
N LEU A 292 -6.65 -16.30 -9.72
CA LEU A 292 -5.74 -17.32 -9.23
C LEU A 292 -4.52 -16.73 -8.52
N LEU A 293 -3.95 -15.62 -9.03
CA LEU A 293 -2.85 -14.91 -8.38
C LEU A 293 -3.26 -14.39 -7.01
N ILE A 294 -4.37 -13.64 -6.94
CA ILE A 294 -4.87 -13.07 -5.68
C ILE A 294 -5.16 -14.16 -4.63
N LEU A 295 -5.85 -15.22 -5.03
CA LEU A 295 -6.14 -16.33 -4.12
C LEU A 295 -4.91 -17.14 -3.75
N GLY A 296 -3.94 -17.27 -4.67
CA GLY A 296 -2.65 -17.90 -4.41
C GLY A 296 -1.86 -17.13 -3.35
N ASP A 297 -1.79 -15.82 -3.46
CA ASP A 297 -1.09 -14.94 -2.50
C ASP A 297 -1.75 -14.95 -1.12
N ARG A 298 -3.09 -14.93 -1.06
CA ARG A 298 -3.83 -15.06 0.21
C ARG A 298 -3.48 -16.35 0.95
N VAL A 299 -3.52 -17.47 0.24
CA VAL A 299 -3.21 -18.78 0.83
C VAL A 299 -1.73 -18.88 1.18
N HIS A 300 -0.82 -18.34 0.36
CA HIS A 300 0.61 -18.29 0.66
C HIS A 300 0.89 -17.51 1.95
N SER A 301 0.23 -16.35 2.13
CA SER A 301 0.38 -15.54 3.33
C SER A 301 -0.10 -16.26 4.60
N LEU A 302 -1.23 -16.98 4.51
CA LEU A 302 -1.73 -17.83 5.61
C LEU A 302 -0.77 -19.00 5.89
N ALA A 303 -0.34 -19.70 4.84
CA ALA A 303 0.62 -20.80 4.96
C ALA A 303 1.91 -20.39 5.66
N LYS A 304 2.37 -19.16 5.42
CA LYS A 304 3.57 -18.60 6.06
C LYS A 304 3.33 -18.23 7.52
N ALA A 305 2.15 -17.74 7.87
CA ALA A 305 1.79 -17.40 9.25
C ALA A 305 1.72 -18.64 10.14
N ASP A 306 1.15 -19.74 9.63
CA ASP A 306 0.83 -20.95 10.39
C ASP A 306 1.82 -22.10 10.13
N ASP A 307 2.87 -21.89 9.31
CA ASP A 307 3.80 -22.93 8.80
C ASP A 307 3.09 -24.16 8.22
N ASN A 308 1.95 -23.92 7.52
CA ASN A 308 1.06 -24.97 7.04
C ASN A 308 1.46 -25.48 5.65
N ARG A 309 2.08 -26.66 5.60
CA ARG A 309 2.55 -27.27 4.34
C ARG A 309 1.44 -27.62 3.34
N ALA A 310 0.21 -27.86 3.81
CA ALA A 310 -0.91 -28.16 2.92
C ALA A 310 -1.34 -26.91 2.14
N GLU A 311 -1.37 -25.77 2.80
CA GLU A 311 -1.71 -24.49 2.16
C GLU A 311 -0.65 -24.05 1.15
N TYR A 312 0.64 -24.27 1.42
CA TYR A 312 1.68 -24.05 0.40
C TYR A 312 1.42 -24.84 -0.88
N ARG A 313 0.93 -26.09 -0.79
CA ARG A 313 0.58 -26.89 -1.98
C ARG A 313 -0.60 -26.30 -2.74
N VAL A 314 -1.59 -25.76 -2.05
CA VAL A 314 -2.74 -25.09 -2.68
C VAL A 314 -2.27 -23.84 -3.44
N ALA A 315 -1.43 -23.00 -2.82
CA ALA A 315 -0.86 -21.84 -3.46
C ALA A 315 -0.06 -22.22 -4.73
N LEU A 316 0.82 -23.23 -4.63
CA LEU A 316 1.59 -23.74 -5.77
C LEU A 316 0.70 -24.18 -6.94
N LYS A 317 -0.40 -24.91 -6.67
CA LYS A 317 -1.32 -25.35 -7.72
C LYS A 317 -2.01 -24.18 -8.42
N ARG A 318 -2.39 -23.14 -7.68
CA ARG A 318 -2.98 -21.92 -8.26
C ARG A 318 -2.00 -21.20 -9.17
N PHE A 319 -0.76 -21.00 -8.71
CA PHE A 319 0.28 -20.36 -9.52
C PHE A 319 0.69 -21.22 -10.74
N GLU A 320 0.67 -22.55 -10.62
CA GLU A 320 0.88 -23.43 -11.77
C GLU A 320 -0.16 -23.24 -12.88
N VAL A 321 -1.43 -23.05 -12.49
CA VAL A 321 -2.50 -22.79 -13.46
C VAL A 321 -2.37 -21.38 -14.05
N ALA A 322 -2.16 -20.37 -13.21
CA ALA A 322 -1.96 -18.99 -13.65
C ALA A 322 -0.75 -18.84 -14.61
N ALA A 323 0.32 -19.61 -14.42
CA ALA A 323 1.49 -19.61 -15.29
C ALA A 323 1.23 -20.15 -16.71
N LYS A 324 0.07 -20.78 -16.96
CA LYS A 324 -0.35 -21.22 -18.30
C LYS A 324 -1.05 -20.10 -19.08
N ILE A 325 -1.42 -19.01 -18.41
CA ILE A 325 -2.10 -17.84 -18.99
C ILE A 325 -1.04 -16.79 -19.31
N ALA A 326 -1.06 -16.27 -20.53
CA ALA A 326 0.02 -15.42 -21.03
C ALA A 326 0.19 -14.13 -20.23
N THR A 327 -0.91 -13.45 -19.89
CA THR A 327 -0.94 -12.17 -19.19
C THR A 327 -0.45 -12.25 -17.73
N THR A 328 -0.67 -13.37 -17.06
CA THR A 328 -0.29 -13.57 -15.65
C THR A 328 0.94 -14.46 -15.45
N ARG A 329 1.58 -14.89 -16.56
CA ARG A 329 2.66 -15.90 -16.50
C ARG A 329 3.87 -15.45 -15.70
N ALA A 330 4.33 -14.21 -15.88
CA ALA A 330 5.52 -13.72 -15.19
C ALA A 330 5.29 -13.62 -13.68
N ASP A 331 4.16 -13.02 -13.27
CA ASP A 331 3.77 -12.87 -11.87
C ASP A 331 3.54 -14.23 -11.19
N ALA A 332 2.89 -15.16 -11.91
CA ALA A 332 2.66 -16.51 -11.40
C ALA A 332 3.97 -17.28 -11.18
N LEU A 333 4.94 -17.17 -12.09
CA LEU A 333 6.25 -17.79 -11.93
C LEU A 333 7.04 -17.16 -10.78
N PHE A 334 6.97 -15.85 -10.63
CA PHE A 334 7.57 -15.12 -9.52
C PHE A 334 6.98 -15.59 -8.18
N ASN A 335 5.65 -15.59 -8.04
CA ASN A 335 4.98 -16.02 -6.82
C ASN A 335 5.17 -17.52 -6.53
N TRP A 336 5.22 -18.35 -7.58
CA TRP A 336 5.63 -19.76 -7.44
C TRP A 336 7.05 -19.87 -6.85
N GLY A 337 7.98 -19.06 -7.33
CA GLY A 337 9.34 -18.94 -6.80
C GLY A 337 9.33 -18.55 -5.31
N ASN A 338 8.51 -17.57 -4.91
CA ASN A 338 8.37 -17.13 -3.52
C ASN A 338 7.89 -18.26 -2.61
N VAL A 339 6.87 -19.02 -3.01
CA VAL A 339 6.40 -20.18 -2.25
C VAL A 339 7.49 -21.24 -2.07
N LEU A 340 8.24 -21.56 -3.14
CA LEU A 340 9.34 -22.52 -3.07
C LEU A 340 10.48 -22.04 -2.19
N PHE A 341 10.77 -20.74 -2.22
CA PHE A 341 11.77 -20.11 -1.35
C PHE A 341 11.36 -20.22 0.13
N ASP A 342 10.13 -19.86 0.48
CA ASP A 342 9.62 -19.93 1.86
C ASP A 342 9.56 -21.41 2.34
N LEU A 343 9.15 -22.34 1.49
CA LEU A 343 9.25 -23.78 1.79
C LEU A 343 10.70 -24.24 2.03
N SER A 344 11.68 -23.64 1.34
CA SER A 344 13.08 -23.95 1.59
C SER A 344 13.54 -23.49 2.97
N LEU A 345 13.04 -22.33 3.43
CA LEU A 345 13.30 -21.82 4.78
C LEU A 345 12.67 -22.74 5.84
N ALA A 346 11.40 -23.11 5.66
CA ALA A 346 10.70 -24.05 6.56
C ALA A 346 11.39 -25.43 6.62
N ALA A 347 11.99 -25.89 5.51
CA ALA A 347 12.74 -27.15 5.46
C ALA A 347 14.09 -27.14 6.19
N ARG A 348 14.52 -25.99 6.73
CA ARG A 348 15.73 -25.83 7.55
C ARG A 348 15.49 -26.13 9.04
N ASN A 349 14.26 -26.54 9.41
CA ASN A 349 13.87 -26.96 10.76
C ASN A 349 14.26 -25.98 11.89
N GLY A 350 14.04 -24.68 11.66
CA GLY A 350 14.36 -23.62 12.64
C GLY A 350 15.85 -23.28 12.79
N ALA A 351 16.73 -23.92 12.02
CA ALA A 351 18.15 -23.60 11.94
C ALA A 351 18.48 -22.92 10.58
N PRO A 352 18.33 -21.59 10.46
CA PRO A 352 18.47 -20.89 9.17
C PRO A 352 19.84 -21.09 8.51
N GLU A 353 20.86 -21.41 9.30
CA GLU A 353 22.25 -21.61 8.86
C GLU A 353 22.50 -23.01 8.29
N VAL A 354 21.57 -23.96 8.50
CA VAL A 354 21.73 -25.34 8.06
C VAL A 354 20.96 -25.59 6.77
N MET A 355 21.68 -25.78 5.67
CA MET A 355 21.09 -26.14 4.39
C MET A 355 20.88 -27.65 4.32
N THR A 356 19.62 -28.09 4.49
CA THR A 356 19.25 -29.50 4.26
C THR A 356 19.18 -29.82 2.77
N ARG A 357 19.37 -31.07 2.37
CA ARG A 357 19.18 -31.51 0.96
C ARG A 357 17.79 -31.15 0.42
N SER A 358 16.77 -31.18 1.28
CA SER A 358 15.40 -30.79 0.89
C SER A 358 15.30 -29.28 0.63
N ALA A 359 15.85 -28.46 1.54
CA ALA A 359 15.88 -27.02 1.42
C ALA A 359 16.64 -26.58 0.14
N GLU A 360 17.81 -27.18 -0.12
CA GLU A 360 18.60 -26.88 -1.31
C GLU A 360 17.82 -27.21 -2.60
N ARG A 361 17.16 -28.37 -2.67
CA ARG A 361 16.36 -28.75 -3.85
C ARG A 361 15.22 -27.79 -4.08
N LEU A 362 14.52 -27.35 -3.02
CA LEU A 362 13.45 -26.36 -3.13
C LEU A 362 13.98 -25.01 -3.59
N LEU A 363 15.10 -24.56 -3.04
CA LEU A 363 15.74 -23.30 -3.41
C LEU A 363 16.23 -23.29 -4.86
N ARG A 364 16.80 -24.39 -5.36
CA ARG A 364 17.15 -24.52 -6.79
C ARG A 364 15.93 -24.44 -7.71
N ARG A 365 14.80 -25.01 -7.28
CA ARG A 365 13.52 -24.86 -8.00
C ARG A 365 13.01 -23.43 -7.97
N ALA A 366 13.15 -22.72 -6.85
CA ALA A 366 12.79 -21.31 -6.76
C ALA A 366 13.63 -20.45 -7.73
N VAL A 367 14.96 -20.67 -7.76
CA VAL A 367 15.87 -20.02 -8.72
C VAL A 367 15.42 -20.24 -10.17
N ALA A 368 15.03 -21.47 -10.54
CA ALA A 368 14.53 -21.76 -11.89
C ALA A 368 13.27 -20.92 -12.19
N LYS A 369 12.31 -20.84 -11.25
CA LYS A 369 11.07 -20.07 -11.46
C LYS A 369 11.32 -18.57 -11.55
N TYR A 370 12.21 -18.03 -10.72
CA TYR A 370 12.61 -16.62 -10.85
C TYR A 370 13.35 -16.33 -12.18
N ARG A 371 14.21 -17.24 -12.65
CA ARG A 371 14.84 -17.11 -13.97
C ARG A 371 13.82 -17.12 -15.10
N ASP A 372 12.81 -18.02 -15.04
CA ASP A 372 11.71 -18.03 -15.99
C ASP A 372 10.93 -16.69 -15.97
N ALA A 373 10.66 -16.13 -14.79
CA ALA A 373 9.97 -14.85 -14.63
C ALA A 373 10.76 -13.67 -15.23
N VAL A 374 12.05 -13.53 -14.91
CA VAL A 374 12.89 -12.45 -15.47
C VAL A 374 13.22 -12.61 -16.94
N ALA A 375 13.07 -13.82 -17.49
CA ALA A 375 13.20 -14.06 -18.93
C ALA A 375 11.96 -13.56 -19.70
N LEU A 376 10.78 -13.57 -19.07
CA LEU A 376 9.54 -13.04 -19.63
C LEU A 376 9.45 -11.51 -19.46
N ASP A 377 9.85 -11.01 -18.31
CA ASP A 377 9.91 -9.58 -18.02
C ASP A 377 11.29 -9.20 -17.47
N GLY A 378 12.16 -8.70 -18.35
CA GLY A 378 13.51 -8.27 -18.00
C GLY A 378 13.58 -7.01 -17.11
N ALA A 379 12.47 -6.32 -16.89
CA ALA A 379 12.36 -5.15 -16.00
C ALA A 379 11.76 -5.50 -14.63
N PHE A 380 11.38 -6.77 -14.40
CA PHE A 380 10.73 -7.21 -13.16
C PHE A 380 11.67 -7.14 -11.96
N ALA A 381 11.71 -5.97 -11.31
CA ALA A 381 12.66 -5.67 -10.23
C ALA A 381 12.60 -6.66 -9.06
N ASP A 382 11.40 -7.00 -8.60
CA ASP A 382 11.21 -7.90 -7.45
C ASP A 382 11.68 -9.33 -7.77
N ALA A 383 11.44 -9.80 -9.01
CA ALA A 383 11.93 -11.10 -9.46
C ALA A 383 13.45 -11.13 -9.55
N HIS A 384 14.10 -10.06 -10.04
CA HIS A 384 15.55 -9.91 -10.01
C HIS A 384 16.12 -9.89 -8.59
N ASN A 385 15.51 -9.12 -7.67
CA ASN A 385 15.94 -9.08 -6.27
C ASN A 385 15.83 -10.45 -5.59
N ASN A 386 14.70 -11.16 -5.79
CA ASN A 386 14.47 -12.46 -5.15
C ASN A 386 15.32 -13.57 -5.77
N LEU A 387 15.58 -13.51 -7.08
CA LEU A 387 16.55 -14.38 -7.73
C LEU A 387 17.95 -14.21 -7.13
N ALA A 388 18.39 -12.96 -6.95
CA ALA A 388 19.68 -12.64 -6.35
C ALA A 388 19.78 -13.13 -4.88
N ASN A 389 18.69 -12.95 -4.10
CA ASN A 389 18.63 -13.47 -2.73
C ASN A 389 18.75 -15.01 -2.71
N ALA A 390 18.03 -15.71 -3.59
CA ALA A 390 18.05 -17.17 -3.66
C ALA A 390 19.43 -17.72 -4.13
N LEU A 391 20.08 -17.05 -5.07
CA LEU A 391 21.45 -17.38 -5.50
C LEU A 391 22.45 -17.17 -4.36
N THR A 392 22.30 -16.07 -3.58
CA THR A 392 23.13 -15.79 -2.41
C THR A 392 22.99 -16.89 -1.36
N ASP A 393 21.77 -17.35 -1.09
CA ASP A 393 21.52 -18.43 -0.13
C ASP A 393 22.11 -19.78 -0.59
N LEU A 394 22.05 -20.08 -1.88
CA LEU A 394 22.72 -21.26 -2.44
C LEU A 394 24.24 -21.17 -2.32
N ALA A 395 24.81 -20.00 -2.60
CA ALA A 395 26.25 -19.79 -2.47
C ALA A 395 26.74 -19.97 -1.03
N ARG A 396 25.96 -19.52 -0.04
CA ARG A 396 26.27 -19.76 1.39
C ARG A 396 26.30 -21.25 1.72
N ALA A 397 25.40 -22.04 1.15
CA ALA A 397 25.34 -23.48 1.39
C ALA A 397 26.53 -24.23 0.78
N ASP A 398 27.04 -23.75 -0.34
CA ASP A 398 28.18 -24.34 -1.05
C ASP A 398 29.54 -23.79 -0.57
N TYR A 399 29.56 -23.03 0.52
CA TYR A 399 30.72 -22.35 1.08
C TYR A 399 32.03 -23.18 1.15
N PRO A 400 32.04 -24.48 1.46
CA PRO A 400 33.28 -25.25 1.49
C PRO A 400 34.00 -25.28 0.13
N ARG A 401 33.27 -25.15 -1.00
CA ARG A 401 33.83 -25.23 -2.35
C ARG A 401 34.40 -23.92 -2.87
N LYS A 402 34.17 -22.79 -2.18
CA LYS A 402 34.65 -21.45 -2.53
C LYS A 402 34.28 -20.98 -3.97
N ASP A 403 33.19 -21.51 -4.53
CA ASP A 403 32.70 -21.03 -5.82
C ASP A 403 31.93 -19.71 -5.63
N ASP A 404 32.45 -18.62 -6.18
CA ASP A 404 31.83 -17.29 -6.13
C ASP A 404 30.93 -16.98 -7.34
N GLY A 405 30.79 -17.93 -8.28
CA GLY A 405 30.04 -17.73 -9.51
C GLY A 405 28.58 -17.37 -9.27
N MET A 406 27.90 -18.05 -8.33
CA MET A 406 26.52 -17.73 -7.95
C MET A 406 26.39 -16.34 -7.33
N LEU A 407 27.37 -15.88 -6.55
CA LEU A 407 27.35 -14.52 -5.98
C LEU A 407 27.59 -13.45 -7.05
N ARG A 408 28.44 -13.71 -8.03
CA ARG A 408 28.64 -12.78 -9.16
C ARG A 408 27.39 -12.66 -10.02
N GLU A 409 26.69 -13.78 -10.28
CA GLU A 409 25.39 -13.78 -10.95
C GLU A 409 24.36 -12.97 -10.15
N ALA A 410 24.28 -13.18 -8.82
CA ALA A 410 23.41 -12.45 -7.94
C ALA A 410 23.63 -10.92 -8.00
N PHE A 411 24.90 -10.48 -8.08
CA PHE A 411 25.24 -9.06 -8.19
C PHE A 411 24.67 -8.43 -9.45
N GLY A 412 24.77 -9.11 -10.60
CA GLY A 412 24.18 -8.65 -11.85
C GLY A 412 22.64 -8.49 -11.76
N HIS A 413 21.97 -9.36 -11.01
CA HIS A 413 20.53 -9.27 -10.78
C HIS A 413 20.17 -8.14 -9.81
N TYR A 414 20.92 -7.90 -8.72
CA TYR A 414 20.71 -6.74 -7.87
C TYR A 414 20.88 -5.42 -8.64
N GLU A 415 21.89 -5.31 -9.51
CA GLU A 415 22.10 -4.10 -10.31
C GLU A 415 20.93 -3.83 -11.28
N LYS A 416 20.35 -4.90 -11.86
CA LYS A 416 19.13 -4.77 -12.68
C LYS A 416 17.93 -4.32 -11.82
N ALA A 417 17.74 -4.96 -10.66
CA ALA A 417 16.65 -4.60 -9.74
C ALA A 417 16.73 -3.13 -9.29
N ILE A 418 17.90 -2.60 -8.96
CA ILE A 418 18.10 -1.20 -8.53
C ILE A 418 17.61 -0.20 -9.58
N ARG A 419 17.71 -0.53 -10.88
CA ARG A 419 17.34 0.38 -11.97
C ARG A 419 15.83 0.60 -12.11
N THR A 420 15.03 -0.36 -11.70
CA THR A 420 13.58 -0.40 -11.97
C THR A 420 12.71 -0.48 -10.70
N THR A 421 13.31 -0.74 -9.54
CA THR A 421 12.55 -0.90 -8.28
C THR A 421 11.97 0.40 -7.75
N LYS A 422 10.79 0.30 -7.10
CA LYS A 422 10.20 1.37 -6.30
C LYS A 422 10.77 1.42 -4.87
N THR A 423 11.48 0.38 -4.42
CA THR A 423 12.03 0.24 -3.06
C THR A 423 13.55 0.00 -3.10
N PRO A 424 14.33 0.99 -3.57
CA PRO A 424 15.77 0.81 -3.77
C PRO A 424 16.54 0.59 -2.46
N ASP A 425 16.04 1.08 -1.32
CA ASP A 425 16.63 0.84 0.00
C ASP A 425 16.69 -0.65 0.36
N ILE A 426 15.62 -1.40 0.06
CA ILE A 426 15.56 -2.86 0.29
C ILE A 426 16.58 -3.57 -0.58
N VAL A 427 16.63 -3.25 -1.88
CA VAL A 427 17.54 -3.91 -2.82
C VAL A 427 18.99 -3.59 -2.48
N HIS A 428 19.33 -2.33 -2.16
CA HIS A 428 20.67 -1.97 -1.69
C HIS A 428 21.07 -2.70 -0.40
N CYS A 429 20.14 -2.88 0.54
CA CYS A 429 20.37 -3.65 1.77
C CYS A 429 20.69 -5.12 1.46
N ASN A 430 19.92 -5.76 0.59
CA ASN A 430 20.12 -7.16 0.20
C ASN A 430 21.43 -7.34 -0.56
N TYR A 431 21.73 -6.45 -1.48
CA TYR A 431 23.00 -6.44 -2.21
C TYR A 431 24.19 -6.29 -1.26
N ALA A 432 24.12 -5.36 -0.30
CA ALA A 432 25.17 -5.18 0.70
C ALA A 432 25.40 -6.45 1.54
N LYS A 433 24.33 -7.14 1.94
CA LYS A 433 24.42 -8.44 2.64
C LYS A 433 25.13 -9.50 1.80
N SER A 434 24.78 -9.59 0.50
CA SER A 434 25.41 -10.54 -0.42
C SER A 434 26.89 -10.24 -0.65
N ILE A 435 27.28 -8.96 -0.76
CA ILE A 435 28.69 -8.55 -0.82
C ILE A 435 29.42 -8.87 0.48
N HIS A 436 28.77 -8.66 1.64
CA HIS A 436 29.33 -9.03 2.96
C HIS A 436 29.59 -10.54 3.06
N ASP A 437 28.67 -11.38 2.55
CA ASP A 437 28.88 -12.82 2.49
C ASP A 437 30.09 -13.20 1.62
N LEU A 438 30.22 -12.57 0.45
CA LEU A 438 31.41 -12.76 -0.39
C LEU A 438 32.69 -12.34 0.34
N ALA A 439 32.67 -11.22 1.08
CA ALA A 439 33.80 -10.78 1.90
C ALA A 439 34.18 -11.82 2.95
N ARG A 440 33.22 -12.46 3.60
CA ARG A 440 33.44 -13.56 4.56
C ARG A 440 34.07 -14.79 3.89
N ILE A 441 33.60 -15.12 2.69
CA ILE A 441 34.05 -16.28 1.90
C ILE A 441 35.51 -16.09 1.44
N THR A 442 35.78 -14.96 0.82
CA THR A 442 37.09 -14.67 0.20
C THR A 442 38.11 -14.15 1.19
N GLY A 443 37.67 -13.53 2.29
CA GLY A 443 38.53 -12.79 3.22
C GLY A 443 39.00 -11.44 2.68
N ASP A 444 38.42 -10.98 1.55
CA ASP A 444 38.79 -9.70 0.94
C ASP A 444 38.22 -8.52 1.72
N VAL A 445 39.12 -7.72 2.30
CA VAL A 445 38.78 -6.54 3.10
C VAL A 445 38.10 -5.44 2.25
N GLY A 446 38.44 -5.34 0.95
CA GLY A 446 37.85 -4.36 0.05
C GLY A 446 36.35 -4.54 -0.11
N LEU A 447 35.85 -5.78 -0.05
CA LEU A 447 34.43 -6.09 -0.15
C LEU A 447 33.62 -5.59 1.06
N TYR A 448 34.18 -5.54 2.28
CA TYR A 448 33.48 -4.93 3.44
C TYR A 448 33.22 -3.44 3.22
N ARG A 449 34.15 -2.73 2.57
CA ARG A 449 33.95 -1.31 2.22
C ARG A 449 32.88 -1.14 1.15
N LYS A 450 32.87 -2.04 0.13
CA LYS A 450 31.83 -2.04 -0.89
C LYS A 450 30.45 -2.32 -0.29
N ALA A 451 30.33 -3.28 0.62
CA ALA A 451 29.10 -3.54 1.37
C ALA A 451 28.64 -2.30 2.17
N SER A 452 29.58 -1.65 2.89
CA SER A 452 29.29 -0.43 3.65
C SER A 452 28.83 0.73 2.78
N ALA A 453 29.29 0.85 1.53
CA ALA A 453 28.81 1.86 0.59
C ALA A 453 27.31 1.63 0.24
N HIS A 454 26.91 0.40 -0.06
CA HIS A 454 25.51 0.07 -0.33
C HIS A 454 24.62 0.22 0.92
N PHE A 455 25.08 -0.16 2.11
CA PHE A 455 24.36 0.13 3.35
C PHE A 455 24.19 1.64 3.59
N THR A 456 25.19 2.45 3.23
CA THR A 456 25.10 3.92 3.32
C THR A 456 24.00 4.46 2.43
N ILE A 457 23.88 3.96 1.20
CA ILE A 457 22.82 4.36 0.27
C ILE A 457 21.46 3.94 0.84
N ALA A 458 21.31 2.68 1.27
CA ALA A 458 20.07 2.18 1.87
C ALA A 458 19.63 3.00 3.11
N ALA A 459 20.58 3.37 3.99
CA ALA A 459 20.31 4.18 5.17
C ALA A 459 19.93 5.63 4.86
N LYS A 460 20.43 6.21 3.75
CA LYS A 460 20.03 7.54 3.27
C LYS A 460 18.61 7.52 2.69
N LEU A 461 18.27 6.48 1.94
CA LEU A 461 16.94 6.30 1.34
C LEU A 461 15.88 6.04 2.41
N ASN A 462 16.21 5.23 3.42
CA ASN A 462 15.31 4.92 4.53
C ASN A 462 16.06 4.92 5.88
N PRO A 463 16.08 6.07 6.59
CA PRO A 463 16.76 6.22 7.87
C PRO A 463 16.16 5.40 9.03
N ASN A 464 14.98 4.82 8.83
CA ASN A 464 14.28 3.99 9.82
C ASN A 464 14.26 2.50 9.46
N HIS A 465 15.07 2.07 8.49
CA HIS A 465 15.16 0.67 8.08
C HIS A 465 16.06 -0.13 9.03
N TYR A 466 15.46 -0.75 10.05
CA TYR A 466 16.14 -1.52 11.09
C TYR A 466 17.20 -2.52 10.57
N SER A 467 16.81 -3.33 9.56
CA SER A 467 17.67 -4.39 9.03
C SER A 467 18.95 -3.85 8.35
N VAL A 468 18.91 -2.62 7.80
CA VAL A 468 20.10 -1.95 7.24
C VAL A 468 21.13 -1.74 8.33
N PHE A 469 20.73 -1.11 9.45
CA PHE A 469 21.67 -0.77 10.51
C PHE A 469 22.19 -2.01 11.24
N LEU A 470 21.35 -3.01 11.48
CA LEU A 470 21.79 -4.26 12.10
C LEU A 470 22.82 -5.00 11.23
N SER A 471 22.51 -5.20 9.94
CA SER A 471 23.41 -5.90 9.01
C SER A 471 24.68 -5.13 8.72
N TRP A 472 24.60 -3.79 8.66
CA TRP A 472 25.80 -2.94 8.53
C TRP A 472 26.70 -3.06 9.74
N GLY A 473 26.12 -3.10 10.96
CA GLY A 473 26.88 -3.36 12.19
C GLY A 473 27.61 -4.71 12.13
N HIS A 474 26.96 -5.76 11.63
CA HIS A 474 27.60 -7.08 11.46
C HIS A 474 28.76 -7.01 10.45
N ALA A 475 28.57 -6.37 9.30
CA ALA A 475 29.63 -6.24 8.30
C ALA A 475 30.85 -5.49 8.84
N LEU A 476 30.63 -4.39 9.56
CA LEU A 476 31.71 -3.63 10.21
C LEU A 476 32.41 -4.41 11.35
N SER A 477 31.65 -5.22 12.11
CA SER A 477 32.23 -6.09 13.14
C SER A 477 33.10 -7.18 12.53
N ASP A 478 32.69 -7.78 11.41
CA ASP A 478 33.49 -8.79 10.71
C ASP A 478 34.77 -8.16 10.08
N GLU A 479 34.64 -6.97 9.47
CA GLU A 479 35.81 -6.18 9.03
C GLU A 479 36.78 -5.91 10.19
N ALA A 480 36.27 -5.44 11.33
CA ALA A 480 37.06 -5.15 12.51
C ALA A 480 37.76 -6.40 13.06
N ARG A 481 37.08 -7.54 13.05
CA ARG A 481 37.65 -8.82 13.48
C ARG A 481 38.79 -9.24 12.56
N LYS A 482 38.65 -9.05 11.25
CA LYS A 482 39.65 -9.42 10.25
C LYS A 482 40.86 -8.48 10.25
N THR A 483 40.62 -7.17 10.41
CA THR A 483 41.66 -6.14 10.31
C THR A 483 42.30 -5.75 11.65
N GLY A 484 41.64 -6.08 12.76
CA GLY A 484 42.01 -5.57 14.09
C GLY A 484 41.63 -4.10 14.32
N SER A 485 40.88 -3.48 13.43
CA SER A 485 40.57 -2.05 13.48
C SER A 485 39.57 -1.69 14.59
N GLU A 486 40.05 -0.97 15.61
CA GLU A 486 39.19 -0.41 16.66
C GLU A 486 38.15 0.59 16.10
N LYS A 487 38.54 1.36 15.07
CA LYS A 487 37.64 2.30 14.38
C LYS A 487 36.44 1.59 13.77
N ALA A 488 36.65 0.41 13.16
CA ALA A 488 35.58 -0.38 12.57
C ALA A 488 34.64 -0.94 13.65
N TYR A 489 35.16 -1.38 14.82
CA TYR A 489 34.32 -1.77 15.96
C TYR A 489 33.46 -0.61 16.47
N THR A 490 34.04 0.58 16.64
CA THR A 490 33.29 1.77 17.09
C THR A 490 32.17 2.11 16.10
N ALA A 491 32.47 2.09 14.82
CA ALA A 491 31.44 2.31 13.77
C ALA A 491 30.35 1.24 13.81
N ALA A 492 30.69 -0.04 14.08
CA ALA A 492 29.68 -1.09 14.25
C ALA A 492 28.75 -0.82 15.43
N PHE A 493 29.30 -0.37 16.57
CA PHE A 493 28.53 -0.05 17.77
C PHE A 493 27.53 1.10 17.53
N ASP A 494 27.92 2.12 16.76
CA ASP A 494 27.00 3.19 16.35
C ASP A 494 25.83 2.66 15.51
N LYS A 495 26.09 1.68 14.63
CA LYS A 495 25.02 1.05 13.84
C LYS A 495 24.09 0.20 14.71
N TYR A 496 24.61 -0.59 15.62
CA TYR A 496 23.80 -1.36 16.56
C TYR A 496 22.96 -0.45 17.48
N ARG A 497 23.53 0.65 17.95
CA ARG A 497 22.79 1.67 18.72
C ARG A 497 21.61 2.18 17.91
N ARG A 498 21.85 2.62 16.66
CA ARG A 498 20.79 3.11 15.79
C ARG A 498 19.71 2.05 15.53
N ALA A 499 20.09 0.79 15.28
CA ALA A 499 19.14 -0.31 15.15
C ALA A 499 18.28 -0.46 16.42
N SER A 500 18.88 -0.40 17.61
CA SER A 500 18.16 -0.51 18.89
C SER A 500 17.21 0.66 19.18
N GLU A 501 17.45 1.84 18.61
CA GLU A 501 16.57 3.00 18.66
C GLU A 501 15.34 2.80 17.76
N ILE A 502 15.55 2.24 16.55
CA ILE A 502 14.48 2.00 15.58
C ILE A 502 13.51 0.90 16.07
N ARG A 503 14.06 -0.20 16.63
CA ARG A 503 13.26 -1.29 17.20
C ARG A 503 13.67 -1.58 18.64
N PRO A 504 13.14 -0.82 19.62
CA PRO A 504 13.53 -0.99 21.03
C PRO A 504 13.16 -2.35 21.64
N ALA A 505 12.15 -3.02 21.05
CA ALA A 505 11.69 -4.34 21.48
C ALA A 505 12.62 -5.47 21.03
N ASP A 506 13.33 -5.28 19.92
CA ASP A 506 14.22 -6.30 19.36
C ASP A 506 15.55 -6.32 20.13
N THR A 507 15.93 -7.49 20.61
CA THR A 507 17.15 -7.65 21.42
C THR A 507 18.40 -7.96 20.59
N ALA A 508 18.25 -8.26 19.28
CA ALA A 508 19.37 -8.71 18.43
C ALA A 508 20.48 -7.65 18.32
N ALA A 509 20.10 -6.37 18.17
CA ALA A 509 21.07 -5.28 18.10
C ALA A 509 21.90 -5.12 19.39
N HIS A 510 21.22 -5.20 20.57
CA HIS A 510 21.91 -5.14 21.85
C HIS A 510 22.83 -6.34 22.07
N HIS A 511 22.38 -7.52 21.68
CA HIS A 511 23.17 -8.76 21.75
C HIS A 511 24.46 -8.65 20.92
N SER A 512 24.33 -8.24 19.65
CA SER A 512 25.48 -8.05 18.77
C SER A 512 26.44 -6.96 19.27
N TRP A 513 25.90 -5.87 19.81
CA TRP A 513 26.69 -4.80 20.42
C TRP A 513 27.47 -5.30 21.64
N TYR A 514 26.78 -6.01 22.56
CA TYR A 514 27.40 -6.59 23.74
C TYR A 514 28.57 -7.50 23.40
N TYR A 515 28.39 -8.45 22.48
CA TYR A 515 29.48 -9.38 22.10
C TYR A 515 30.62 -8.67 21.36
N GLY A 516 30.34 -7.68 20.53
CA GLY A 516 31.35 -6.86 19.89
C GLY A 516 32.23 -6.12 20.90
N LEU A 517 31.64 -5.55 21.97
CA LEU A 517 32.36 -4.92 23.07
C LEU A 517 33.24 -5.92 23.81
N LEU A 518 32.76 -7.12 24.11
CA LEU A 518 33.58 -8.16 24.76
C LEU A 518 34.73 -8.60 23.88
N GLU A 519 34.53 -8.71 22.59
CA GLU A 519 35.58 -9.10 21.64
C GLU A 519 36.66 -8.03 21.53
N LEU A 520 36.29 -6.76 21.45
CA LEU A 520 37.26 -5.67 21.48
C LEU A 520 38.01 -5.59 22.83
N ALA A 521 37.31 -5.84 23.95
CA ALA A 521 37.92 -5.88 25.29
C ALA A 521 38.96 -6.99 25.43
N LYS A 522 38.78 -8.14 24.77
CA LYS A 522 39.80 -9.22 24.76
C LYS A 522 41.10 -8.79 24.08
N ARG A 523 41.02 -7.87 23.14
CA ARG A 523 42.19 -7.33 22.38
C ARG A 523 42.77 -6.06 22.99
N SER A 524 42.18 -5.55 24.06
CA SER A 524 42.57 -4.33 24.76
C SER A 524 43.18 -4.64 26.13
N SER A 525 43.95 -3.71 26.70
CA SER A 525 44.58 -3.84 28.02
C SER A 525 44.26 -2.62 28.91
N GLY A 526 44.63 -2.74 30.20
CA GLY A 526 44.56 -1.65 31.17
C GLY A 526 43.21 -0.96 31.29
N ALA A 527 43.21 0.36 31.40
CA ALA A 527 42.00 1.19 31.57
C ALA A 527 41.03 1.04 30.42
N ARG A 528 41.51 0.84 29.18
CA ARG A 528 40.67 0.66 28.00
C ARG A 528 39.84 -0.61 28.08
N LYS A 529 40.45 -1.74 28.47
CA LYS A 529 39.73 -3.01 28.70
C LYS A 529 38.63 -2.84 29.73
N LYS A 530 38.94 -2.19 30.87
CA LYS A 530 37.95 -1.94 31.92
C LYS A 530 36.78 -1.12 31.43
N ALA A 531 36.99 -0.02 30.71
CA ALA A 531 35.95 0.83 30.14
C ALA A 531 35.02 0.07 29.16
N LEU A 532 35.58 -0.79 28.31
CA LEU A 532 34.80 -1.61 27.37
C LEU A 532 33.90 -2.64 28.09
N LEU A 533 34.41 -3.26 29.17
CA LEU A 533 33.64 -4.19 29.99
C LEU A 533 32.51 -3.48 30.77
N GLU A 534 32.78 -2.28 31.28
CA GLU A 534 31.74 -1.44 31.89
C GLU A 534 30.63 -1.06 30.88
N GLN A 535 31.02 -0.65 29.68
CA GLN A 535 30.08 -0.36 28.60
C GLN A 535 29.26 -1.59 28.19
N ALA A 536 29.86 -2.76 28.06
CA ALA A 536 29.14 -4.02 27.79
C ALA A 536 28.12 -4.32 28.89
N THR A 537 28.49 -4.09 30.16
CA THR A 537 27.59 -4.29 31.30
C THR A 537 26.38 -3.35 31.22
N LEU A 538 26.56 -2.09 30.82
CA LEU A 538 25.48 -1.12 30.63
C LEU A 538 24.53 -1.54 29.52
N VAL A 539 25.05 -1.96 28.36
CA VAL A 539 24.24 -2.46 27.22
C VAL A 539 23.39 -3.67 27.66
N SER A 540 23.97 -4.61 28.39
CA SER A 540 23.25 -5.78 28.91
C SER A 540 22.14 -5.41 29.91
N ARG A 541 22.41 -4.44 30.81
CA ARG A 541 21.41 -3.93 31.76
C ARG A 541 20.25 -3.24 31.05
N GLU A 542 20.55 -2.44 30.04
CA GLU A 542 19.53 -1.75 29.24
C GLU A 542 18.64 -2.74 28.48
N GLN A 543 19.21 -3.78 27.87
CA GLN A 543 18.48 -4.87 27.24
C GLN A 543 17.49 -5.55 28.22
N LYS A 544 17.98 -5.91 29.42
CA LYS A 544 17.14 -6.55 30.46
C LYS A 544 16.01 -5.63 30.92
N ARG A 545 16.29 -4.31 31.08
CA ARG A 545 15.28 -3.32 31.47
C ARG A 545 14.20 -3.15 30.43
N ARG A 546 14.56 -3.09 29.13
CA ARG A 546 13.62 -2.99 28.00
C ARG A 546 12.75 -4.25 27.90
N ARG A 547 13.34 -5.44 28.01
CA ARG A 547 12.60 -6.71 28.01
C ARG A 547 11.57 -6.79 29.16
N ARG A 548 11.90 -6.33 30.37
CA ARG A 548 10.98 -6.30 31.51
C ARG A 548 9.81 -5.31 31.32
N ARG A 549 10.04 -4.18 30.63
CA ARG A 549 8.96 -3.23 30.31
C ARG A 549 7.94 -3.84 29.32
N LEU A 550 8.43 -4.54 28.31
CA LEU A 550 7.59 -5.20 27.29
C LEU A 550 6.76 -6.38 27.85
N MET A 551 7.22 -7.04 28.93
CA MET A 551 6.46 -8.12 29.59
C MET A 551 5.39 -7.59 30.55
N ARG A 552 5.31 -6.27 30.82
CA ARG A 552 4.34 -5.64 31.72
C ARG A 552 3.19 -4.95 30.96
N HIS A 553 3.27 -4.90 29.66
CA HIS A 553 2.24 -4.46 28.71
C HIS A 553 1.83 -5.63 27.80
#